data_9ac0d28372ea105bfa3cb7e19c1a4b69
#
_entry.id   9ac0d28372ea105bfa3cb7e19c1a4b69
#
_cell.length_a   1.000
_cell.length_b   1.000
_cell.length_c   1.000
_cell.angle_alpha   90.00
_cell.angle_beta   90.00
_cell.angle_gamma   90.00
#
_symmetry.space_group_name_H-M   'P 1'
#
loop_
_entity.id
_entity.type
_entity.pdbx_description
1 polymer ?
#
loop_
_entity_poly.entity_id
_entity_poly.type
_entity_poly.pdbx_seq_one_letter_code
_entity_poly.pdbx_strand_id
1 'polypeptide(L)' 'MIITGAGNKKEVKDGLTVAELIVQENVETPLYVTVSLNDEFVENGAFESTTLKNGDTVEFLYFMGGGC' A
#
# COMPACT_ATOMS: atom_id res chain seq x y z
N MET A 1 11.62 9.38 3.81
CA MET A 1 11.06 8.65 4.96
C MET A 1 11.16 7.16 4.75
N ILE A 2 11.13 6.42 5.82
CA ILE A 2 11.23 4.96 5.78
C ILE A 2 9.89 4.35 6.14
N ILE A 3 9.41 3.44 5.30
CA ILE A 3 8.22 2.67 5.60
C ILE A 3 8.55 1.19 5.50
N THR A 4 7.67 0.35 6.03
CA THR A 4 7.78 -1.10 5.86
C THR A 4 6.72 -1.54 4.88
N GLY A 5 7.15 -2.10 3.76
CA GLY A 5 6.23 -2.60 2.75
C GLY A 5 6.50 -4.06 2.48
N ALA A 6 5.46 -4.88 2.57
CA ALA A 6 5.57 -6.32 2.34
C ALA A 6 6.68 -6.96 3.18
N GLY A 7 6.84 -6.49 4.41
CA GLY A 7 7.83 -7.04 5.32
C GLY A 7 9.23 -6.50 5.16
N ASN A 8 9.45 -5.57 4.23
CA ASN A 8 10.76 -4.99 3.97
C ASN A 8 10.71 -3.49 4.18
N LYS A 9 11.78 -2.95 4.75
CA LYS A 9 11.89 -1.50 4.90
C LYS A 9 12.26 -0.88 3.56
N LYS A 10 11.62 0.23 3.25
CA LYS A 10 11.86 0.96 2.00
C LYS A 10 11.95 2.43 2.28
N GLU A 11 12.86 3.09 1.59
CA GLU A 11 12.95 4.54 1.66
C GLU A 11 12.10 5.12 0.54
N VAL A 12 11.21 6.03 0.89
CA VAL A 12 10.33 6.70 -0.06
C VAL A 12 10.30 8.19 0.23
N LYS A 13 9.77 8.96 -0.71
CA LYS A 13 9.70 10.40 -0.53
C LYS A 13 8.67 10.76 0.54
N ASP A 14 8.88 11.90 1.18
CA ASP A 14 7.92 12.40 2.15
C ASP A 14 6.63 12.77 1.43
N GLY A 15 5.52 12.45 2.04
CA GLY A 15 4.22 12.76 1.46
C GLY A 15 3.74 11.77 0.42
N LEU A 16 4.42 10.64 0.28
CA LEU A 16 3.97 9.60 -0.63
C LEU A 16 2.60 9.08 -0.23
N THR A 17 1.69 8.97 -1.18
CA THR A 17 0.36 8.42 -0.91
C THR A 17 0.34 6.93 -1.19
N VAL A 18 -0.71 6.26 -0.69
CA VAL A 18 -0.90 4.84 -0.95
C VAL A 18 -1.02 4.60 -2.46
N ALA A 19 -1.74 5.47 -3.16
CA ALA A 19 -1.90 5.34 -4.62
C ALA A 19 -0.54 5.40 -5.32
N GLU A 20 0.30 6.31 -4.91
CA GLU A 20 1.65 6.43 -5.50
C GLU A 20 2.49 5.20 -5.17
N LEU A 21 2.36 4.68 -3.97
CA LEU A 21 3.10 3.49 -3.58
C LEU A 21 2.68 2.28 -4.42
N ILE A 22 1.40 2.15 -4.68
CA ILE A 22 0.88 1.07 -5.52
C ILE A 22 1.52 1.11 -6.90
N VAL A 23 1.62 2.29 -7.49
CA VAL A 23 2.26 2.45 -8.80
C VAL A 23 3.74 2.13 -8.72
N GLN A 24 4.40 2.60 -7.67
CA GLN A 24 5.83 2.38 -7.50
C GLN A 24 6.18 0.91 -7.33
N GLU A 25 5.32 0.15 -6.68
CA GLU A 25 5.55 -1.26 -6.42
C GLU A 25 5.06 -2.16 -7.56
N ASN A 26 4.59 -1.57 -8.65
CA ASN A 26 4.11 -2.34 -9.80
C ASN A 26 3.01 -3.32 -9.47
N VAL A 27 2.05 -2.88 -8.68
CA VAL A 27 0.91 -3.72 -8.35
C VAL A 27 0.07 -3.89 -9.62
N GLU A 28 -0.09 -5.13 -10.07
CA GLU A 28 -0.74 -5.41 -11.34
C GLU A 28 -2.25 -5.21 -11.32
N THR A 29 -2.85 -5.44 -10.19
CA THR A 29 -4.31 -5.36 -10.09
C THR A 29 -4.71 -4.45 -8.95
N PRO A 30 -4.48 -3.14 -9.11
CA PRO A 30 -4.76 -2.21 -8.01
C PRO A 30 -6.23 -2.17 -7.60
N LEU A 31 -7.14 -2.58 -8.49
CA LEU A 31 -8.56 -2.62 -8.16
C LEU A 31 -8.91 -3.79 -7.26
N TYR A 32 -8.07 -4.80 -7.22
CA TYR A 32 -8.33 -6.01 -6.46
C TYR A 32 -7.41 -6.20 -5.28
N VAL A 33 -6.50 -5.27 -5.09
CA VAL A 33 -5.59 -5.36 -3.94
C VAL A 33 -6.22 -4.69 -2.75
N THR A 34 -6.10 -5.33 -1.60
CA THR A 34 -6.47 -4.70 -0.34
C THR A 34 -5.20 -4.19 0.30
N VAL A 35 -5.21 -2.94 0.71
CA VAL A 35 -4.06 -2.33 1.36
C VAL A 35 -4.34 -2.20 2.84
N SER A 36 -3.39 -2.65 3.64
CA SER A 36 -3.45 -2.48 5.09
C SER A 36 -2.35 -1.50 5.49
N LEU A 37 -2.73 -0.48 6.22
CA LEU A 37 -1.80 0.53 6.72
C LEU A 37 -1.85 0.52 8.23
N ASN A 38 -0.77 0.08 8.86
CA ASN A 38 -0.68 -0.05 10.32
C ASN A 38 -1.85 -0.86 10.89
N ASP A 39 -2.13 -2.00 10.24
CA ASP A 39 -3.20 -2.93 10.62
C ASP A 39 -4.62 -2.39 10.40
N GLU A 40 -4.76 -1.33 9.60
CA GLU A 40 -6.06 -0.81 9.24
C GLU A 40 -6.23 -0.88 7.74
N PHE A 41 -7.39 -1.35 7.30
CA PHE A 41 -7.64 -1.45 5.86
C PHE A 41 -7.90 -0.08 5.26
N VAL A 42 -7.33 0.14 4.08
CA VAL A 42 -7.53 1.36 3.32
C VAL A 42 -8.42 1.04 2.12
N GLU A 43 -9.50 1.78 1.98
CA GLU A 43 -10.42 1.59 0.86
C GLU A 43 -9.81 2.10 -0.44
N ASN A 44 -10.20 1.49 -1.56
CA ASN A 44 -9.71 1.90 -2.86
C ASN A 44 -9.90 3.40 -3.12
N GLY A 45 -11.03 3.92 -2.74
CA GLY A 45 -11.31 5.33 -2.93
C GLY A 45 -10.51 6.26 -2.06
N ALA A 46 -9.79 5.73 -1.09
CA ALA A 46 -8.98 6.53 -0.18
C ALA A 46 -7.49 6.46 -0.49
N PHE A 47 -7.08 5.69 -1.49
CA PHE A 47 -5.65 5.54 -1.78
C PHE A 47 -4.96 6.85 -2.06
N GLU A 48 -5.59 7.72 -2.82
CA GLU A 48 -4.99 9.00 -3.19
C GLU A 48 -4.99 10.00 -2.04
N SER A 49 -5.89 9.84 -1.09
CA SER A 49 -6.00 10.76 0.02
C SER A 49 -5.27 10.26 1.28
N THR A 50 -4.76 9.05 1.24
CA THR A 50 -4.04 8.48 2.37
C THR A 50 -2.55 8.71 2.20
N THR A 51 -2.00 9.62 2.98
CA THR A 51 -0.58 9.96 2.91
C THR A 51 0.18 9.12 3.93
N LEU A 52 1.27 8.55 3.48
CA LEU A 52 2.12 7.73 4.36
C LEU A 52 3.00 8.61 5.23
N LYS A 53 3.42 8.05 6.35
CA LYS A 53 4.30 8.73 7.30
C LYS A 53 5.49 7.85 7.60
N ASN A 54 6.55 8.48 8.07
CA ASN A 54 7.73 7.73 8.45
C ASN A 54 7.40 6.69 9.51
N GLY A 55 7.83 5.46 9.29
CA GLY A 55 7.58 4.36 10.20
C GLY A 55 6.30 3.59 9.94
N ASP A 56 5.52 3.99 8.95
CA ASP A 56 4.29 3.29 8.62
C ASP A 56 4.57 1.89 8.08
N THR A 57 3.67 0.96 8.37
CA THR A 57 3.72 -0.39 7.85
C THR A 57 2.57 -0.58 6.87
N VAL A 58 2.91 -0.93 5.63
CA VAL A 58 1.94 -1.12 4.56
C VAL A 58 2.00 -2.56 4.09
N GLU A 59 0.84 -3.18 3.96
CA GLU A 59 0.76 -4.53 3.43
C GLU A 59 -0.22 -4.57 2.28
N PHE A 60 0.14 -5.32 1.24
CA PHE A 60 -0.73 -5.53 0.09
C PHE A 60 -1.29 -6.94 0.18
N LEU A 61 -2.60 -7.03 0.26
CA LEU A 61 -3.28 -8.32 0.36
C LEU A 61 -4.01 -8.57 -0.95
N TYR A 62 -3.53 -9.55 -1.70
CA TYR A 62 -4.13 -9.89 -2.97
C TYR A 62 -5.17 -10.98 -2.77
N PHE A 63 -6.38 -10.71 -3.24
CA PHE A 63 -7.37 -11.75 -3.31
C PHE A 63 -7.21 -12.43 -4.65
N MET A 64 -6.68 -13.61 -4.60
CA MET A 64 -6.40 -14.35 -5.81
C MET A 64 -7.65 -15.01 -6.37
N GLY A 65 -8.71 -14.37 -6.12
CA GLY A 65 -9.88 -14.72 -6.82
C GLY A 65 -10.23 -16.14 -6.81
N GLY A 66 -10.58 -16.50 -5.86
CA GLY A 66 -11.14 -17.61 -6.06
C GLY A 66 -10.41 -18.62 -6.74
N GLY A 67 -9.37 -18.32 -6.74
CA GLY A 67 -8.61 -19.18 -7.34
C GLY A 67 -9.16 -20.38 -7.49
N CYS A 68 -9.34 -19.94 -7.44
CA CYS A 68 -9.40 -20.86 -7.90
C CYS A 68 -9.06 -21.56 -7.74
#